data_0aa166204e6ad562cc01e5006ba54e07
#
_entry.id   0aa166204e6ad562cc01e5006ba54e07
#
_cell.length_a   1.000
_cell.length_b   1.000
_cell.length_c   1.000
_cell.angle_alpha   90.00
_cell.angle_beta   90.00
_cell.angle_gamma   90.00
#
_symmetry.space_group_name_H-M   'P 1'
#
loop_
_entity.id
_entity.type
_entity.pdbx_description
1 polymer ?
#
loop_
_entity_poly.entity_id
_entity_poly.type
_entity_poly.pdbx_seq_one_letter_code
_entity_poly.pdbx_strand_id
1 'polypeptide(L)'
;MRNIIIAMASITMVLASCSDEMDYIENPTIDKKIEAFDETVNLDGQNEANYINEIILNGIKISTRAEAEGNDHNVYPDYYGGSFIERNGTLKILLKGDSLSAVNHIKSIYNDDIVRYGLCKYSYTELCNVLDGIDQALKNADSSIKKNISAYGIDDGANRVIVYLLDCSDSSIKNFKMVYNHPSLEFEQLGRIIEEKGNICPGNKLYLTTYLEDESFGTFAFRAKEKSGGKRVGYVTAGHVLEQDDFCYISGKTVGECVKSNSYGGNADAAFIVVDTIKFEPSNYVNVNTQNPLSTVTSQPGVGTYVNKWGAATGNSGGYIKSTTVRVLDDNGNVRFTNMTTATYNSGAGDSGGIVYTLVKSSNTRYTVGVHHGRSEDGQLAIYSKADNVLNTLGVERY
;
A
#
# COMPACT_ATOMS: atom_id res chain seq x y z
N MET A 1 -11.52 47.50 67.19
CA MET A 1 -12.25 46.41 66.56
C MET A 1 -12.16 46.64 65.05
N ARG A 2 -11.16 46.08 64.40
CA ARG A 2 -10.94 46.23 62.95
C ARG A 2 -10.68 44.79 62.37
N ASN A 3 -11.61 44.35 61.57
CA ASN A 3 -11.52 43.07 60.85
C ASN A 3 -10.44 43.20 59.81
N ILE A 4 -9.46 42.30 59.86
CA ILE A 4 -8.46 42.11 58.82
C ILE A 4 -8.90 40.88 57.99
N ILE A 5 -9.28 41.13 56.74
CA ILE A 5 -9.54 40.07 55.73
C ILE A 5 -8.21 39.72 55.09
N ILE A 6 -7.75 38.46 55.28
CA ILE A 6 -6.59 37.90 54.59
C ILE A 6 -7.09 37.34 53.27
N ALA A 7 -6.71 37.97 52.18
CA ALA A 7 -6.90 37.42 50.84
C ALA A 7 -5.77 36.42 50.54
N MET A 8 -6.12 35.14 50.42
CA MET A 8 -5.21 34.11 49.85
C MET A 8 -5.16 34.30 48.35
N ALA A 9 -4.03 34.73 47.85
CA ALA A 9 -3.72 34.69 46.41
C ALA A 9 -3.23 33.28 46.04
N SER A 10 -4.04 32.57 45.29
CA SER A 10 -3.66 31.29 44.65
C SER A 10 -2.73 31.58 43.47
N ILE A 11 -1.47 31.24 43.63
CA ILE A 11 -0.50 31.25 42.52
C ILE A 11 -0.74 29.97 41.71
N THR A 12 -1.42 30.13 40.59
CA THR A 12 -1.50 29.08 39.57
C THR A 12 -0.20 29.12 38.76
N MET A 13 0.70 28.14 38.99
CA MET A 13 1.84 27.90 38.10
C MET A 13 1.29 27.37 36.77
N VAL A 14 1.30 28.20 35.75
CA VAL A 14 1.16 27.79 34.38
C VAL A 14 2.49 27.17 33.98
N LEU A 15 2.55 25.83 33.91
CA LEU A 15 3.59 25.14 33.21
C LEU A 15 3.38 25.38 31.72
N ALA A 16 4.12 26.31 31.15
CA ALA A 16 4.25 26.43 29.70
C ALA A 16 5.00 25.18 29.19
N SER A 17 4.25 24.21 28.72
CA SER A 17 4.80 23.15 27.84
C SER A 17 5.09 23.82 26.50
N CYS A 18 6.35 24.04 26.20
CA CYS A 18 6.79 24.27 24.82
C CYS A 18 6.53 23.00 24.03
N SER A 19 5.38 22.91 23.40
CA SER A 19 5.21 22.05 22.22
C SER A 19 5.78 22.83 21.06
N ASP A 20 6.96 22.41 20.57
CA ASP A 20 7.42 22.81 19.24
C ASP A 20 6.34 22.33 18.26
N GLU A 21 5.51 23.24 17.80
CA GLU A 21 4.70 23.07 16.61
C GLU A 21 5.67 22.92 15.44
N MET A 22 5.94 21.65 15.07
CA MET A 22 6.52 21.38 13.76
C MET A 22 5.45 21.71 12.73
N ASP A 23 5.71 22.75 11.94
CA ASP A 23 4.97 23.06 10.72
C ASP A 23 4.90 21.77 9.86
N TYR A 24 3.76 21.09 9.94
CA TYR A 24 3.38 20.11 8.95
C TYR A 24 3.19 20.87 7.63
N ILE A 25 4.05 20.58 6.66
CA ILE A 25 3.75 20.92 5.27
C ILE A 25 2.51 20.09 4.92
N GLU A 26 1.35 20.71 5.07
CA GLU A 26 0.09 20.16 4.60
C GLU A 26 0.22 19.87 3.12
N ASN A 27 0.19 18.59 2.77
CA ASN A 27 0.00 18.16 1.40
C ASN A 27 -1.48 18.44 1.08
N PRO A 28 -1.82 19.48 0.30
CA PRO A 28 -3.19 19.99 0.19
C PRO A 28 -4.16 19.03 -0.50
N THR A 29 -3.74 17.82 -0.82
CA THR A 29 -4.53 16.80 -1.54
C THR A 29 -4.96 15.60 -0.71
N ILE A 30 -4.49 15.45 0.55
CA ILE A 30 -4.85 14.28 1.38
C ILE A 30 -5.95 14.58 2.40
N ASP A 31 -6.19 15.84 2.76
CA ASP A 31 -7.17 16.23 3.79
C ASP A 31 -8.62 16.43 3.31
N LYS A 32 -8.96 16.02 2.09
CA LYS A 32 -10.37 16.01 1.67
C LYS A 32 -10.88 14.58 1.60
N LYS A 33 -11.68 14.24 2.66
CA LYS A 33 -12.57 13.07 2.81
C LYS A 33 -12.05 11.91 3.65
N ILE A 34 -11.67 12.17 4.91
CA ILE A 34 -12.25 11.36 5.97
C ILE A 34 -13.41 12.23 6.48
N GLU A 35 -14.57 12.15 5.86
CA GLU A 35 -15.80 12.64 6.49
C GLU A 35 -15.90 11.88 7.82
N ALA A 36 -15.96 12.62 8.92
CA ALA A 36 -16.26 12.07 10.23
C ALA A 36 -17.48 11.15 10.05
N PHE A 37 -17.45 9.99 10.68
CA PHE A 37 -18.55 9.03 10.66
C PHE A 37 -19.83 9.80 10.96
N ASP A 38 -20.67 10.00 9.94
CA ASP A 38 -21.88 10.81 10.06
C ASP A 38 -22.86 9.99 10.90
N GLU A 39 -23.08 10.39 12.14
CA GLU A 39 -24.02 9.74 13.07
C GLU A 39 -25.46 9.70 12.51
N THR A 40 -25.70 10.40 11.40
CA THR A 40 -27.01 10.40 10.69
C THR A 40 -27.18 9.23 9.72
N VAL A 41 -26.14 8.39 9.51
CA VAL A 41 -26.21 7.23 8.61
C VAL A 41 -26.94 6.08 9.30
N ASN A 42 -28.10 5.70 8.77
CA ASN A 42 -28.85 4.54 9.24
C ASN A 42 -28.27 3.24 8.61
N LEU A 43 -27.20 2.70 9.24
CA LEU A 43 -26.51 1.50 8.73
C LEU A 43 -27.40 0.26 8.67
N ASP A 44 -28.27 0.06 9.67
CA ASP A 44 -29.17 -1.10 9.68
C ASP A 44 -30.19 -0.99 8.53
N GLY A 45 -30.78 0.19 8.33
CA GLY A 45 -31.68 0.44 7.22
C GLY A 45 -31.01 0.33 5.86
N GLN A 46 -29.72 0.74 5.75
CA GLN A 46 -28.97 0.56 4.50
C GLN A 46 -28.69 -0.91 4.20
N ASN A 47 -28.36 -1.72 5.19
CA ASN A 47 -28.17 -3.16 5.03
C ASN A 47 -29.46 -3.88 4.61
N GLU A 48 -30.59 -3.50 5.20
CA GLU A 48 -31.91 -4.00 4.82
C GLU A 48 -32.27 -3.60 3.39
N ALA A 49 -32.07 -2.32 3.04
CA ALA A 49 -32.29 -1.82 1.69
C ALA A 49 -31.44 -2.53 0.63
N ASN A 50 -30.16 -2.83 0.97
CA ASN A 50 -29.28 -3.57 0.08
C ASN A 50 -29.77 -5.01 -0.15
N TYR A 51 -30.17 -5.70 0.91
CA TYR A 51 -30.76 -7.05 0.80
C TYR A 51 -32.03 -7.06 -0.07
N ILE A 52 -32.91 -6.09 0.14
CA ILE A 52 -34.14 -5.94 -0.66
C ILE A 52 -33.82 -5.65 -2.14
N ASN A 53 -32.83 -4.77 -2.37
CA ASN A 53 -32.35 -4.46 -3.71
C ASN A 53 -31.86 -5.70 -4.45
N GLU A 54 -31.07 -6.56 -3.80
CA GLU A 54 -30.60 -7.81 -4.40
C GLU A 54 -31.77 -8.74 -4.79
N ILE A 55 -32.77 -8.87 -3.93
CA ILE A 55 -33.99 -9.67 -4.25
C ILE A 55 -34.71 -9.11 -5.48
N ILE A 56 -34.92 -7.79 -5.51
CA ILE A 56 -35.63 -7.13 -6.62
C ILE A 56 -34.83 -7.28 -7.92
N LEU A 57 -33.50 -6.99 -7.89
CA LEU A 57 -32.64 -7.09 -9.07
C LEU A 57 -32.61 -8.50 -9.62
N ASN A 58 -32.51 -9.51 -8.77
CA ASN A 58 -32.58 -10.92 -9.20
C ASN A 58 -33.97 -11.29 -9.79
N GLY A 59 -35.04 -10.71 -9.25
CA GLY A 59 -36.39 -10.96 -9.72
C GLY A 59 -36.75 -10.29 -11.06
N ILE A 60 -36.16 -9.12 -11.36
CA ILE A 60 -36.38 -8.41 -12.64
C ILE A 60 -35.39 -8.80 -13.73
N LYS A 61 -34.30 -9.53 -13.43
CA LYS A 61 -33.36 -9.99 -14.45
C LYS A 61 -34.06 -10.75 -15.56
N ILE A 62 -33.77 -10.37 -16.80
CA ILE A 62 -34.24 -11.09 -17.97
C ILE A 62 -33.21 -12.20 -18.24
N SER A 63 -33.65 -13.46 -18.08
CA SER A 63 -32.85 -14.63 -18.41
C SER A 63 -32.61 -14.65 -19.93
N THR A 64 -31.49 -14.16 -20.41
CA THR A 64 -31.16 -14.17 -21.83
C THR A 64 -29.97 -15.13 -22.09
N ARG A 65 -29.92 -15.65 -23.34
CA ARG A 65 -28.79 -16.47 -23.84
C ARG A 65 -27.46 -15.72 -23.79
N ALA A 66 -27.46 -14.38 -23.57
CA ALA A 66 -26.33 -13.51 -23.45
C ALA A 66 -25.55 -13.72 -22.12
N GLU A 67 -26.18 -14.20 -21.04
CA GLU A 67 -25.49 -14.57 -19.79
C GLU A 67 -24.45 -15.67 -20.01
N ALA A 68 -24.66 -16.54 -21.01
CA ALA A 68 -23.70 -17.60 -21.36
C ALA A 68 -22.45 -17.09 -22.11
N GLU A 69 -22.48 -15.86 -22.60
CA GLU A 69 -21.40 -15.26 -23.42
C GLU A 69 -20.63 -14.15 -22.64
N GLY A 70 -20.92 -13.94 -21.36
CA GLY A 70 -20.19 -12.97 -20.51
C GLY A 70 -20.53 -11.50 -20.79
N ASN A 71 -21.62 -11.19 -21.47
CA ASN A 71 -22.11 -9.84 -21.70
C ASN A 71 -23.19 -9.48 -20.67
N ASP A 72 -22.79 -8.90 -19.55
CA ASP A 72 -23.66 -8.53 -18.42
C ASP A 72 -24.65 -7.38 -18.72
N HIS A 73 -24.59 -6.76 -19.90
CA HIS A 73 -25.23 -5.47 -20.15
C HIS A 73 -26.71 -5.50 -20.50
N ASN A 74 -27.28 -6.63 -20.95
CA ASN A 74 -28.68 -6.75 -21.37
C ASN A 74 -29.55 -7.55 -20.38
N VAL A 75 -29.21 -7.50 -19.09
CA VAL A 75 -29.83 -8.36 -18.07
C VAL A 75 -31.09 -7.76 -17.45
N TYR A 76 -31.32 -6.46 -17.64
CA TYR A 76 -32.46 -5.76 -17.04
C TYR A 76 -33.48 -5.28 -18.06
N PRO A 77 -34.76 -5.16 -17.67
CA PRO A 77 -35.83 -4.68 -18.57
C PRO A 77 -35.66 -3.19 -18.89
N ASP A 78 -36.16 -2.75 -20.04
CA ASP A 78 -36.02 -1.39 -20.54
C ASP A 78 -36.61 -0.31 -19.63
N TYR A 79 -37.49 -0.67 -18.71
CA TYR A 79 -38.06 0.26 -17.73
C TYR A 79 -37.08 0.52 -16.55
N TYR A 80 -36.11 -0.37 -16.31
CA TYR A 80 -35.16 -0.21 -15.18
C TYR A 80 -34.07 0.79 -15.54
N GLY A 81 -33.92 1.83 -14.72
CA GLY A 81 -32.95 2.90 -14.94
C GLY A 81 -31.81 2.93 -13.96
N GLY A 82 -31.77 2.00 -13.01
CA GLY A 82 -30.78 1.93 -11.92
C GLY A 82 -31.44 1.96 -10.55
N SER A 83 -30.66 1.69 -9.51
CA SER A 83 -31.12 1.80 -8.11
C SER A 83 -29.99 2.28 -7.20
N PHE A 84 -30.36 2.98 -6.15
CA PHE A 84 -29.40 3.43 -5.13
C PHE A 84 -30.05 3.52 -3.75
N ILE A 85 -29.23 3.51 -2.71
CA ILE A 85 -29.67 3.57 -1.32
C ILE A 85 -29.32 4.95 -0.76
N GLU A 86 -30.31 5.66 -0.25
CA GLU A 86 -30.13 6.94 0.41
C GLU A 86 -29.53 6.76 1.80
N ARG A 87 -28.89 7.80 2.36
CA ARG A 87 -28.26 7.76 3.69
C ARG A 87 -29.21 7.35 4.81
N ASN A 88 -30.49 7.65 4.68
CA ASN A 88 -31.55 7.27 5.64
C ASN A 88 -31.98 5.80 5.55
N GLY A 89 -31.42 5.02 4.61
CA GLY A 89 -31.76 3.62 4.38
C GLY A 89 -32.92 3.40 3.39
N THR A 90 -33.41 4.43 2.70
CA THR A 90 -34.42 4.26 1.66
C THR A 90 -33.80 3.71 0.38
N LEU A 91 -34.36 2.62 -0.16
CA LEU A 91 -34.02 2.10 -1.48
C LEU A 91 -34.78 2.87 -2.55
N LYS A 92 -34.08 3.49 -3.48
CA LYS A 92 -34.64 4.20 -4.60
C LYS A 92 -34.41 3.46 -5.90
N ILE A 93 -35.50 3.16 -6.64
CA ILE A 93 -35.43 2.49 -7.94
C ILE A 93 -35.89 3.50 -8.99
N LEU A 94 -35.06 3.71 -10.00
CA LEU A 94 -35.32 4.60 -11.10
C LEU A 94 -36.02 3.86 -12.24
N LEU A 95 -37.12 4.45 -12.75
CA LEU A 95 -37.97 3.86 -13.78
C LEU A 95 -38.07 4.75 -14.99
N LYS A 96 -37.90 4.17 -16.18
CA LYS A 96 -38.07 4.83 -17.47
C LYS A 96 -39.42 4.45 -18.08
N GLY A 97 -40.15 5.43 -18.63
CA GLY A 97 -41.40 5.19 -19.36
C GLY A 97 -42.61 4.91 -18.48
N ASP A 98 -43.37 3.86 -18.77
CA ASP A 98 -44.57 3.48 -18.00
C ASP A 98 -44.22 2.98 -16.60
N SER A 99 -44.23 3.92 -15.67
CA SER A 99 -43.87 3.65 -14.28
C SER A 99 -44.88 2.80 -13.52
N LEU A 100 -46.19 2.83 -13.89
CA LEU A 100 -47.20 2.09 -13.16
C LEU A 100 -47.08 0.58 -13.38
N SER A 101 -46.90 0.14 -14.62
CA SER A 101 -46.65 -1.27 -14.93
C SER A 101 -45.36 -1.78 -14.30
N ALA A 102 -44.27 -1.00 -14.38
CA ALA A 102 -42.99 -1.31 -13.78
C ALA A 102 -43.08 -1.44 -12.25
N VAL A 103 -43.71 -0.48 -11.57
CA VAL A 103 -43.95 -0.52 -10.11
C VAL A 103 -44.74 -1.76 -9.72
N ASN A 104 -45.81 -2.10 -10.44
CA ASN A 104 -46.62 -3.29 -10.17
C ASN A 104 -45.81 -4.57 -10.34
N HIS A 105 -44.95 -4.64 -11.35
CA HIS A 105 -44.08 -5.79 -11.54
C HIS A 105 -43.07 -5.91 -10.38
N ILE A 106 -42.38 -4.83 -10.00
CA ILE A 106 -41.44 -4.86 -8.90
C ILE A 106 -42.13 -5.22 -7.58
N LYS A 107 -43.29 -4.63 -7.29
CA LYS A 107 -44.07 -4.95 -6.09
C LYS A 107 -44.57 -6.40 -6.06
N SER A 108 -44.71 -7.07 -7.20
CA SER A 108 -45.02 -8.49 -7.23
C SER A 108 -43.85 -9.38 -6.82
N ILE A 109 -42.60 -8.87 -6.92
CA ILE A 109 -41.39 -9.53 -6.49
C ILE A 109 -41.14 -9.24 -5.00
N TYR A 110 -41.13 -7.96 -4.63
CA TYR A 110 -40.97 -7.51 -3.25
C TYR A 110 -41.71 -6.20 -3.00
N ASN A 111 -42.54 -6.17 -1.96
CA ASN A 111 -43.35 -5.00 -1.61
C ASN A 111 -43.06 -4.55 -0.19
N ASP A 112 -42.32 -3.46 -0.05
CA ASP A 112 -41.93 -2.89 1.22
C ASP A 112 -41.95 -1.36 1.17
N ASP A 113 -42.25 -0.73 2.31
CA ASP A 113 -42.33 0.72 2.43
C ASP A 113 -40.95 1.42 2.36
N ILE A 114 -39.83 0.70 2.50
CA ILE A 114 -38.49 1.23 2.32
C ILE A 114 -38.16 1.52 0.86
N VAL A 115 -38.91 0.89 -0.09
CA VAL A 115 -38.72 1.06 -1.53
C VAL A 115 -39.45 2.28 -2.04
N ARG A 116 -38.77 3.17 -2.73
CA ARG A 116 -39.31 4.37 -3.39
C ARG A 116 -38.96 4.32 -4.87
N TYR A 117 -39.82 4.89 -5.68
CA TYR A 117 -39.65 4.93 -7.12
C TYR A 117 -39.46 6.35 -7.61
N GLY A 118 -38.53 6.52 -8.57
CA GLY A 118 -38.25 7.78 -9.25
C GLY A 118 -38.34 7.63 -10.76
N LEU A 119 -38.66 8.71 -11.48
CA LEU A 119 -38.58 8.72 -12.95
C LEU A 119 -37.18 9.03 -13.41
N CYS A 120 -36.74 8.40 -14.49
CA CYS A 120 -35.45 8.65 -15.12
C CYS A 120 -35.56 8.78 -16.63
N LYS A 121 -34.49 9.25 -17.25
CA LYS A 121 -34.43 9.51 -18.70
C LYS A 121 -33.91 8.31 -19.48
N TYR A 122 -32.97 7.58 -18.92
CA TYR A 122 -32.26 6.48 -19.58
C TYR A 122 -32.53 5.17 -18.84
N SER A 123 -32.73 4.07 -19.59
CA SER A 123 -32.65 2.75 -18.97
C SER A 123 -31.25 2.39 -18.61
N TYR A 124 -31.08 1.44 -17.68
CA TYR A 124 -29.74 0.94 -17.29
C TYR A 124 -28.99 0.35 -18.49
N THR A 125 -29.72 -0.42 -19.34
CA THR A 125 -29.19 -0.97 -20.60
C THR A 125 -28.67 0.14 -21.54
N GLU A 126 -29.42 1.25 -21.68
CA GLU A 126 -28.95 2.38 -22.49
C GLU A 126 -27.64 2.98 -21.93
N LEU A 127 -27.52 3.12 -20.59
CA LEU A 127 -26.29 3.62 -19.97
C LEU A 127 -25.14 2.64 -20.16
N CYS A 128 -25.36 1.33 -20.05
CA CYS A 128 -24.35 0.32 -20.37
C CYS A 128 -23.89 0.42 -21.83
N ASN A 129 -24.79 0.58 -22.78
CA ASN A 129 -24.46 0.76 -24.18
C ASN A 129 -23.61 2.03 -24.43
N VAL A 130 -23.77 3.07 -23.61
CA VAL A 130 -22.90 4.25 -23.64
C VAL A 130 -21.49 3.92 -23.17
N LEU A 131 -21.31 3.10 -22.12
CA LEU A 131 -19.99 2.63 -21.69
C LEU A 131 -19.31 1.83 -22.81
N ASP A 132 -20.01 0.87 -23.41
CA ASP A 132 -19.51 0.10 -24.55
C ASP A 132 -19.12 0.99 -25.74
N GLY A 133 -19.92 2.03 -25.99
CA GLY A 133 -19.62 3.04 -27.01
C GLY A 133 -18.36 3.80 -26.73
N ILE A 134 -18.08 4.17 -25.46
CA ILE A 134 -16.83 4.80 -25.04
C ILE A 134 -15.68 3.83 -25.25
N ASP A 135 -15.79 2.56 -24.82
CA ASP A 135 -14.75 1.55 -24.98
C ASP A 135 -14.34 1.37 -26.44
N GLN A 136 -15.31 1.29 -27.35
CA GLN A 136 -15.05 1.16 -28.79
C GLN A 136 -14.38 2.42 -29.37
N ALA A 137 -14.88 3.59 -28.99
CA ALA A 137 -14.34 4.86 -29.47
C ALA A 137 -12.89 5.08 -29.01
N LEU A 138 -12.57 4.70 -27.77
CA LEU A 138 -11.23 4.83 -27.20
C LEU A 138 -10.20 3.92 -27.86
N LYS A 139 -10.58 2.82 -28.50
CA LYS A 139 -9.62 1.96 -29.21
C LYS A 139 -8.81 2.73 -30.22
N ASN A 140 -9.44 3.66 -30.95
CA ASN A 140 -8.83 4.44 -32.02
C ASN A 140 -8.57 5.91 -31.65
N ALA A 141 -8.83 6.31 -30.40
CA ALA A 141 -8.62 7.69 -29.95
C ALA A 141 -7.13 8.03 -29.77
N ASP A 142 -6.81 9.32 -29.89
CA ASP A 142 -5.47 9.81 -29.66
C ASP A 142 -4.97 9.53 -28.24
N SER A 143 -3.66 9.27 -28.12
CA SER A 143 -3.01 8.98 -26.83
C SER A 143 -3.19 10.10 -25.80
N SER A 144 -3.29 11.36 -26.24
CA SER A 144 -3.52 12.51 -25.36
C SER A 144 -4.90 12.44 -24.68
N ILE A 145 -5.94 12.05 -25.44
CA ILE A 145 -7.31 11.90 -24.92
C ILE A 145 -7.36 10.73 -23.94
N LYS A 146 -6.81 9.55 -24.32
CA LYS A 146 -6.74 8.37 -23.43
C LYS A 146 -6.03 8.67 -22.12
N LYS A 147 -4.91 9.40 -22.17
CA LYS A 147 -4.11 9.75 -20.97
C LYS A 147 -4.81 10.73 -20.04
N ASN A 148 -5.78 11.51 -20.56
CA ASN A 148 -6.56 12.45 -19.76
C ASN A 148 -7.75 11.80 -19.05
N ILE A 149 -8.11 10.56 -19.37
CA ILE A 149 -9.20 9.84 -18.72
C ILE A 149 -8.64 9.11 -17.49
N SER A 150 -9.25 9.33 -16.33
CA SER A 150 -8.95 8.61 -15.10
C SER A 150 -9.83 7.37 -14.93
N ALA A 151 -11.14 7.54 -15.12
CA ALA A 151 -12.15 6.48 -15.06
C ALA A 151 -13.43 6.93 -15.76
N TYR A 152 -14.37 6.03 -15.96
CA TYR A 152 -15.77 6.32 -16.32
C TYR A 152 -16.68 5.20 -15.84
N GLY A 153 -17.95 5.53 -15.62
CA GLY A 153 -18.92 4.58 -15.09
C GLY A 153 -20.34 5.16 -15.07
N ILE A 154 -21.30 4.37 -14.61
CA ILE A 154 -22.68 4.82 -14.40
C ILE A 154 -22.79 5.45 -13.00
N ASP A 155 -23.35 6.65 -12.92
CA ASP A 155 -23.89 7.21 -11.70
C ASP A 155 -25.39 6.86 -11.64
N ASP A 156 -25.73 5.85 -10.85
CA ASP A 156 -27.10 5.36 -10.70
C ASP A 156 -28.02 6.44 -10.12
N GLY A 157 -27.50 7.25 -9.18
CA GLY A 157 -28.27 8.31 -8.54
C GLY A 157 -28.67 9.43 -9.49
N ALA A 158 -27.76 9.81 -10.39
CA ALA A 158 -27.98 10.83 -11.40
C ALA A 158 -28.57 10.28 -12.70
N ASN A 159 -28.64 8.96 -12.89
CA ASN A 159 -29.03 8.28 -14.13
C ASN A 159 -28.24 8.77 -15.34
N ARG A 160 -26.91 8.76 -15.22
CA ARG A 160 -25.94 9.28 -16.20
C ARG A 160 -24.71 8.41 -16.30
N VAL A 161 -23.93 8.62 -17.34
CA VAL A 161 -22.56 8.13 -17.43
C VAL A 161 -21.63 9.27 -17.09
N ILE A 162 -20.87 9.10 -16.01
CA ILE A 162 -19.85 10.04 -15.57
C ILE A 162 -18.49 9.66 -16.16
N VAL A 163 -17.78 10.66 -16.68
CA VAL A 163 -16.42 10.54 -17.21
C VAL A 163 -15.49 11.39 -16.34
N TYR A 164 -14.57 10.74 -15.65
CA TYR A 164 -13.59 11.39 -14.82
C TYR A 164 -12.34 11.73 -15.63
N LEU A 165 -12.02 13.02 -15.71
CA LEU A 165 -10.86 13.54 -16.44
C LEU A 165 -9.80 14.07 -15.48
N LEU A 166 -8.52 13.91 -15.83
CA LEU A 166 -7.41 14.53 -15.10
C LEU A 166 -7.40 16.05 -15.23
N ASP A 167 -7.67 16.52 -16.45
CA ASP A 167 -7.96 17.92 -16.79
C ASP A 167 -9.38 17.99 -17.34
N CYS A 168 -10.30 18.57 -16.58
CA CYS A 168 -11.73 18.71 -16.91
C CYS A 168 -12.05 20.10 -17.48
N SER A 169 -11.09 20.75 -18.16
CA SER A 169 -11.32 22.01 -18.88
C SER A 169 -12.29 21.84 -20.05
N ASP A 170 -12.94 22.94 -20.47
CA ASP A 170 -13.85 22.95 -21.61
C ASP A 170 -13.22 22.39 -22.89
N SER A 171 -11.93 22.65 -23.10
CA SER A 171 -11.15 22.13 -24.23
C SER A 171 -11.00 20.62 -24.17
N SER A 172 -10.72 20.08 -22.98
CA SER A 172 -10.57 18.65 -22.75
C SER A 172 -11.89 17.91 -22.90
N ILE A 173 -12.99 18.45 -22.36
CA ILE A 173 -14.35 17.93 -22.55
C ILE A 173 -14.72 17.94 -24.05
N LYS A 174 -14.42 19.02 -24.76
CA LYS A 174 -14.68 19.12 -26.19
C LYS A 174 -13.90 18.06 -26.98
N ASN A 175 -12.61 17.85 -26.65
CA ASN A 175 -11.79 16.83 -27.28
C ASN A 175 -12.34 15.42 -27.04
N PHE A 176 -12.78 15.10 -25.83
CA PHE A 176 -13.47 13.83 -25.55
C PHE A 176 -14.75 13.68 -26.39
N LYS A 177 -15.60 14.71 -26.43
CA LYS A 177 -16.85 14.71 -27.20
C LYS A 177 -16.68 14.58 -28.72
N MET A 178 -15.51 14.90 -29.25
CA MET A 178 -15.17 14.62 -30.65
C MET A 178 -14.93 13.12 -30.91
N VAL A 179 -14.54 12.37 -29.89
CA VAL A 179 -14.33 10.90 -29.98
C VAL A 179 -15.62 10.15 -29.68
N TYR A 180 -16.32 10.54 -28.62
CA TYR A 180 -17.60 9.98 -28.25
C TYR A 180 -18.48 11.04 -27.59
N ASN A 181 -19.73 11.16 -28.06
CA ASN A 181 -20.67 12.14 -27.54
C ASN A 181 -22.06 11.52 -27.37
N HIS A 182 -22.59 11.62 -26.15
CA HIS A 182 -23.94 11.20 -25.81
C HIS A 182 -24.56 12.16 -24.78
N PRO A 183 -25.87 12.43 -24.82
CA PRO A 183 -26.50 13.39 -23.90
C PRO A 183 -26.57 12.94 -22.44
N SER A 184 -26.25 11.67 -22.13
CA SER A 184 -26.12 11.17 -20.76
C SER A 184 -24.73 11.40 -20.14
N LEU A 185 -23.77 11.90 -20.91
CA LEU A 185 -22.41 12.12 -20.39
C LEU A 185 -22.35 13.32 -19.45
N GLU A 186 -21.73 13.12 -18.32
CA GLU A 186 -21.33 14.11 -17.37
C GLU A 186 -19.81 14.03 -17.14
N PHE A 187 -19.14 15.15 -16.82
CA PHE A 187 -17.70 15.20 -16.70
C PHE A 187 -17.32 15.78 -15.35
N GLU A 188 -16.40 15.11 -14.68
CA GLU A 188 -15.82 15.56 -13.42
C GLU A 188 -14.29 15.46 -13.45
N GLN A 189 -13.64 16.32 -12.68
CA GLN A 189 -12.20 16.22 -12.49
C GLN A 189 -11.86 15.24 -11.38
N LEU A 190 -11.01 14.25 -11.72
CA LEU A 190 -10.52 13.26 -10.77
C LEU A 190 -9.03 13.03 -11.03
N GLY A 191 -8.23 13.00 -9.97
CA GLY A 191 -6.83 12.59 -10.05
C GLY A 191 -6.70 11.16 -10.60
N ARG A 192 -5.49 10.79 -11.02
CA ARG A 192 -5.23 9.43 -11.51
C ARG A 192 -5.49 8.41 -10.39
N ILE A 193 -6.23 7.36 -10.72
CA ILE A 193 -6.37 6.20 -9.84
C ILE A 193 -5.02 5.49 -9.81
N ILE A 194 -4.46 5.32 -8.63
CA ILE A 194 -3.19 4.63 -8.37
C ILE A 194 -3.47 3.37 -7.56
N GLU A 195 -2.77 2.29 -7.88
CA GLU A 195 -2.78 1.11 -7.03
C GLU A 195 -1.97 1.37 -5.76
N GLU A 196 -2.52 0.99 -4.62
CA GLU A 196 -1.80 1.05 -3.35
C GLU A 196 -0.72 -0.03 -3.33
N LYS A 197 0.53 0.39 -3.13
CA LYS A 197 1.68 -0.52 -3.06
C LYS A 197 1.99 -0.87 -1.61
N GLY A 198 2.39 -2.12 -1.40
CA GLY A 198 2.98 -2.54 -0.14
C GLY A 198 4.36 -1.91 0.06
N ASN A 199 4.64 -1.32 1.23
CA ASN A 199 5.98 -0.86 1.56
C ASN A 199 6.85 -2.00 2.06
N ILE A 200 8.08 -2.10 1.55
CA ILE A 200 9.12 -2.94 2.12
C ILE A 200 10.09 -2.06 2.88
N CYS A 201 10.29 -2.35 4.16
CA CYS A 201 11.13 -1.57 5.04
C CYS A 201 12.27 -2.40 5.63
N PRO A 202 13.43 -1.78 5.93
CA PRO A 202 14.48 -2.43 6.73
C PRO A 202 13.89 -2.97 8.04
N GLY A 203 14.13 -4.26 8.31
CA GLY A 203 13.58 -4.94 9.48
C GLY A 203 12.27 -5.68 9.28
N ASN A 204 11.61 -5.59 8.12
CA ASN A 204 10.45 -6.41 7.82
C ASN A 204 10.83 -7.90 7.67
N LYS A 205 9.87 -8.78 8.00
CA LYS A 205 10.00 -10.22 7.74
C LYS A 205 10.06 -10.50 6.25
N LEU A 206 10.97 -11.39 5.89
CA LEU A 206 11.13 -11.97 4.58
C LEU A 206 10.79 -13.45 4.70
N TYR A 207 9.66 -13.88 4.13
CA TYR A 207 9.25 -15.28 4.12
C TYR A 207 9.81 -16.00 2.90
N LEU A 208 10.18 -17.28 3.10
CA LEU A 208 10.72 -18.13 2.03
C LEU A 208 9.62 -18.90 1.28
N THR A 209 8.41 -18.93 1.83
CA THR A 209 7.26 -19.60 1.24
C THR A 209 6.00 -18.73 1.29
N THR A 210 4.99 -19.09 0.49
CA THR A 210 3.66 -18.46 0.52
C THR A 210 2.82 -18.90 1.74
N TYR A 211 3.20 -20.00 2.39
CA TYR A 211 2.47 -20.56 3.53
C TYR A 211 2.91 -19.84 4.80
N LEU A 212 1.98 -19.11 5.42
CA LEU A 212 2.22 -18.35 6.66
C LEU A 212 2.48 -19.24 7.88
N GLU A 213 2.18 -20.53 7.79
CA GLU A 213 2.41 -21.53 8.85
C GLU A 213 3.86 -22.06 8.88
N ASP A 214 4.63 -21.81 7.80
CA ASP A 214 6.05 -22.14 7.78
C ASP A 214 6.84 -21.03 8.47
N GLU A 215 7.41 -21.34 9.64
CA GLU A 215 8.17 -20.39 10.46
C GLU A 215 9.53 -19.97 9.84
N SER A 216 9.85 -20.46 8.66
CA SER A 216 11.11 -20.16 7.97
C SER A 216 11.09 -18.76 7.39
N PHE A 217 11.79 -17.83 8.05
CA PHE A 217 11.89 -16.45 7.59
C PHE A 217 13.26 -15.83 7.90
N GLY A 218 13.58 -14.80 7.14
CA GLY A 218 14.68 -13.88 7.39
C GLY A 218 14.20 -12.44 7.53
N THR A 219 15.10 -11.51 7.29
CA THR A 219 14.84 -10.06 7.44
C THR A 219 15.36 -9.28 6.23
N PHE A 220 14.60 -8.29 5.76
CA PHE A 220 15.07 -7.30 4.78
C PHE A 220 16.02 -6.30 5.45
N ALA A 221 17.23 -6.10 4.88
CA ALA A 221 18.23 -5.17 5.42
C ALA A 221 18.04 -3.73 4.96
N PHE A 222 18.23 -3.48 3.68
CA PHE A 222 18.16 -2.14 3.11
C PHE A 222 17.89 -2.17 1.61
N ARG A 223 17.31 -1.10 1.09
CA ARG A 223 17.09 -0.96 -0.35
C ARG A 223 18.39 -0.66 -1.09
N ALA A 224 18.52 -1.25 -2.26
CA ALA A 224 19.63 -1.06 -3.17
C ALA A 224 19.18 -1.14 -4.62
N LYS A 225 20.02 -0.70 -5.55
CA LYS A 225 19.81 -0.85 -6.99
C LYS A 225 21.09 -1.37 -7.66
N GLU A 226 20.95 -2.00 -8.79
CA GLU A 226 22.09 -2.45 -9.58
C GLU A 226 22.95 -1.27 -10.05
N LYS A 227 24.30 -1.41 -9.97
CA LYS A 227 25.26 -0.41 -10.45
C LYS A 227 25.27 -0.34 -11.98
N SER A 228 25.04 -1.46 -12.67
CA SER A 228 25.08 -1.60 -14.12
C SER A 228 23.93 -2.46 -14.61
N GLY A 229 23.66 -2.44 -15.92
CA GLY A 229 22.55 -3.18 -16.51
C GLY A 229 21.23 -2.38 -16.44
N GLY A 230 20.14 -3.05 -16.12
CA GLY A 230 18.79 -2.47 -16.10
C GLY A 230 18.51 -1.50 -14.96
N LYS A 231 19.44 -1.28 -14.05
CA LYS A 231 19.29 -0.49 -12.81
C LYS A 231 18.07 -0.91 -12.00
N ARG A 232 17.78 -2.21 -11.98
CA ARG A 232 16.66 -2.76 -11.22
C ARG A 232 16.82 -2.42 -9.75
N VAL A 233 15.72 -2.05 -9.13
CA VAL A 233 15.66 -1.71 -7.70
C VAL A 233 15.24 -2.91 -6.88
N GLY A 234 15.69 -2.95 -5.63
CA GLY A 234 15.41 -4.09 -4.78
C GLY A 234 15.87 -3.92 -3.34
N TYR A 235 16.00 -5.06 -2.69
CA TYR A 235 16.41 -5.17 -1.31
C TYR A 235 17.56 -6.14 -1.11
N VAL A 236 18.36 -5.87 -0.09
CA VAL A 236 19.43 -6.73 0.39
C VAL A 236 18.95 -7.53 1.60
N THR A 237 19.39 -8.78 1.70
CA THR A 237 19.29 -9.67 2.88
C THR A 237 20.60 -10.45 3.03
N ALA A 238 20.68 -11.42 3.95
CA ALA A 238 21.83 -12.34 4.05
C ALA A 238 21.75 -13.42 2.96
N GLY A 239 22.89 -13.88 2.46
CA GLY A 239 22.97 -14.87 1.40
C GLY A 239 22.48 -16.26 1.79
N HIS A 240 22.66 -16.64 3.07
CA HIS A 240 22.17 -17.92 3.57
C HIS A 240 20.63 -17.94 3.79
N VAL A 241 19.95 -16.80 3.65
CA VAL A 241 18.49 -16.70 3.72
C VAL A 241 17.82 -17.07 2.40
N LEU A 242 18.41 -16.67 1.27
CA LEU A 242 17.88 -16.93 -0.08
C LEU A 242 18.99 -17.37 -1.03
N GLU A 243 18.75 -18.44 -1.75
CA GLU A 243 19.58 -18.82 -2.89
C GLU A 243 19.25 -17.99 -4.12
N GLN A 244 20.13 -18.01 -5.12
CA GLN A 244 19.85 -17.36 -6.40
C GLN A 244 18.66 -18.06 -7.07
N ASP A 245 17.80 -17.28 -7.73
CA ASP A 245 16.57 -17.66 -8.41
C ASP A 245 15.40 -18.00 -7.44
N ASP A 246 15.57 -17.92 -6.12
CA ASP A 246 14.50 -18.05 -5.14
C ASP A 246 13.59 -16.82 -5.14
N PHE A 247 12.31 -17.04 -4.86
CA PHE A 247 11.34 -15.98 -4.60
C PHE A 247 11.19 -15.74 -3.11
N CYS A 248 10.85 -14.50 -2.75
CA CYS A 248 10.52 -14.16 -1.37
C CYS A 248 9.14 -13.50 -1.28
N TYR A 249 8.58 -13.55 -0.06
CA TYR A 249 7.18 -13.20 0.17
C TYR A 249 7.00 -12.30 1.38
N ILE A 250 5.94 -11.47 1.36
CA ILE A 250 5.38 -10.75 2.51
C ILE A 250 3.89 -11.03 2.53
N SER A 251 3.37 -11.54 3.67
CA SER A 251 1.94 -11.85 3.85
C SER A 251 1.34 -12.66 2.69
N GLY A 252 2.07 -13.69 2.21
CA GLY A 252 1.66 -14.57 1.12
C GLY A 252 1.78 -13.96 -0.30
N LYS A 253 2.19 -12.71 -0.43
CA LYS A 253 2.38 -12.06 -1.74
C LYS A 253 3.84 -12.12 -2.14
N THR A 254 4.13 -12.52 -3.39
CA THR A 254 5.48 -12.50 -3.97
C THR A 254 6.00 -11.07 -4.03
N VAL A 255 7.13 -10.84 -3.35
CA VAL A 255 7.83 -9.55 -3.31
C VAL A 255 8.77 -9.39 -4.50
N GLY A 256 9.51 -10.44 -4.84
CA GLY A 256 10.51 -10.40 -5.88
C GLY A 256 11.35 -11.68 -5.92
N GLU A 257 12.37 -11.66 -6.76
CA GLU A 257 13.29 -12.76 -7.05
C GLU A 257 14.71 -12.41 -6.60
N CYS A 258 15.37 -13.36 -5.97
CA CYS A 258 16.80 -13.27 -5.61
C CYS A 258 17.65 -13.45 -6.87
N VAL A 259 18.19 -12.38 -7.41
CA VAL A 259 18.99 -12.44 -8.65
C VAL A 259 20.49 -12.63 -8.39
N LYS A 260 20.91 -12.50 -7.15
CA LYS A 260 22.31 -12.74 -6.74
C LYS A 260 22.39 -13.08 -5.26
N SER A 261 23.08 -14.18 -4.96
CA SER A 261 23.35 -14.62 -3.58
C SER A 261 24.79 -15.05 -3.44
N ASN A 262 25.35 -14.79 -2.26
CA ASN A 262 26.64 -15.29 -1.78
C ASN A 262 26.48 -15.78 -0.33
N SER A 263 26.28 -17.09 -0.17
CA SER A 263 26.11 -17.76 1.12
C SER A 263 27.36 -18.46 1.64
N TYR A 264 28.44 -18.45 0.83
CA TYR A 264 29.70 -19.09 1.18
C TYR A 264 30.87 -18.44 0.47
N GLY A 265 31.95 -18.24 1.19
CA GLY A 265 33.18 -17.66 0.67
C GLY A 265 33.19 -16.11 0.61
N GLY A 266 34.40 -15.54 0.43
CA GLY A 266 34.56 -14.10 0.32
C GLY A 266 34.42 -13.34 1.65
N ASN A 267 33.92 -12.10 1.58
CA ASN A 267 33.90 -11.17 2.71
C ASN A 267 32.51 -10.62 3.03
N ALA A 268 31.47 -11.23 2.48
CA ALA A 268 30.09 -10.87 2.76
C ALA A 268 29.13 -12.07 2.54
N ASP A 269 28.28 -12.31 3.52
CA ASP A 269 27.07 -13.12 3.42
C ASP A 269 25.94 -12.20 2.99
N ALA A 270 25.48 -12.28 1.75
CA ALA A 270 24.56 -11.30 1.20
C ALA A 270 23.78 -11.83 -0.01
N ALA A 271 22.53 -11.43 -0.13
CA ALA A 271 21.67 -11.67 -1.31
C ALA A 271 20.99 -10.37 -1.75
N PHE A 272 20.74 -10.25 -3.06
CA PHE A 272 20.00 -9.12 -3.65
C PHE A 272 18.75 -9.63 -4.34
N ILE A 273 17.63 -9.07 -3.92
CA ILE A 273 16.28 -9.35 -4.38
C ILE A 273 15.84 -8.20 -5.28
N VAL A 274 15.52 -8.49 -6.54
CA VAL A 274 14.85 -7.52 -7.42
C VAL A 274 13.37 -7.51 -7.06
N VAL A 275 12.87 -6.36 -6.65
CA VAL A 275 11.50 -6.18 -6.16
C VAL A 275 10.53 -5.95 -7.32
N ASP A 276 9.35 -6.57 -7.27
CA ASP A 276 8.21 -6.23 -8.11
C ASP A 276 7.68 -4.84 -7.73
N THR A 277 8.19 -3.81 -8.41
CA THR A 277 7.85 -2.41 -8.13
C THR A 277 6.43 -2.01 -8.55
N ILE A 278 5.69 -2.91 -9.20
CA ILE A 278 4.26 -2.72 -9.45
C ILE A 278 3.50 -2.90 -8.13
N LYS A 279 3.85 -3.94 -7.35
CA LYS A 279 3.15 -4.32 -6.12
C LYS A 279 3.76 -3.75 -4.85
N PHE A 280 5.07 -3.48 -4.86
CA PHE A 280 5.81 -3.06 -3.68
C PHE A 280 6.71 -1.86 -3.94
N GLU A 281 6.87 -1.03 -2.92
CA GLU A 281 7.81 0.09 -2.94
C GLU A 281 8.93 -0.13 -1.90
N PRO A 282 10.21 -0.21 -2.33
CA PRO A 282 11.34 -0.27 -1.42
C PRO A 282 11.52 1.03 -0.64
N SER A 283 11.45 0.98 0.68
CA SER A 283 11.57 2.13 1.58
C SER A 283 12.94 2.16 2.30
N ASN A 284 13.35 3.34 2.77
CA ASN A 284 14.49 3.50 3.68
C ASN A 284 14.08 3.76 5.15
N TYR A 285 12.81 3.65 5.49
CA TYR A 285 12.34 3.86 6.85
C TYR A 285 12.41 2.57 7.66
N VAL A 286 13.25 2.54 8.70
CA VAL A 286 13.40 1.34 9.54
C VAL A 286 12.09 1.01 10.24
N ASN A 287 11.63 -0.23 10.07
CA ASN A 287 10.40 -0.76 10.67
C ASN A 287 9.15 0.12 10.42
N VAL A 288 8.93 0.53 9.16
CA VAL A 288 7.79 1.38 8.73
C VAL A 288 7.65 2.71 9.50
N ASN A 289 8.60 3.08 10.32
CA ASN A 289 8.56 4.34 11.05
C ASN A 289 9.22 5.46 10.23
N THR A 290 8.41 6.36 9.69
CA THR A 290 8.85 7.48 8.85
C THR A 290 9.81 8.46 9.54
N GLN A 291 9.84 8.46 10.88
CA GLN A 291 10.81 9.24 11.66
C GLN A 291 12.18 8.58 11.75
N ASN A 292 12.35 7.39 11.23
CA ASN A 292 13.59 6.62 11.28
C ASN A 292 14.23 6.41 9.89
N PRO A 293 14.56 7.46 9.14
CA PRO A 293 15.18 7.31 7.83
C PRO A 293 16.59 6.70 7.96
N LEU A 294 16.88 5.72 7.08
CA LEU A 294 18.20 5.13 6.92
C LEU A 294 18.92 5.85 5.77
N SER A 295 20.04 6.49 6.08
CA SER A 295 20.87 7.16 5.07
C SER A 295 21.37 6.18 4.00
N THR A 296 21.49 6.68 2.77
CA THR A 296 22.13 5.95 1.67
C THR A 296 23.67 5.89 1.83
N VAL A 297 24.22 6.68 2.74
CA VAL A 297 25.65 6.65 3.07
C VAL A 297 25.94 5.44 3.96
N THR A 298 26.96 4.67 3.58
CA THR A 298 27.51 3.58 4.41
C THR A 298 28.49 4.11 5.43
N SER A 299 28.66 3.38 6.52
CA SER A 299 29.64 3.68 7.58
C SER A 299 30.41 2.42 7.94
N GLN A 300 31.70 2.60 8.26
CA GLN A 300 32.62 1.53 8.71
C GLN A 300 33.12 1.87 10.12
N PRO A 301 32.27 1.77 11.15
CA PRO A 301 32.69 2.15 12.52
C PRO A 301 33.71 1.18 13.09
N GLY A 302 34.60 1.71 13.90
CA GLY A 302 35.70 0.96 14.57
C GLY A 302 35.23 0.24 15.84
N VAL A 303 36.13 -0.55 16.43
CA VAL A 303 35.94 -1.22 17.71
C VAL A 303 35.56 -0.21 18.81
N GLY A 304 34.62 -0.60 19.68
CA GLY A 304 34.08 0.24 20.73
C GLY A 304 32.90 1.15 20.30
N THR A 305 32.62 1.25 19.01
CA THR A 305 31.45 2.01 18.54
C THR A 305 30.15 1.26 18.85
N TYR A 306 29.15 1.98 19.31
CA TYR A 306 27.80 1.45 19.52
C TYR A 306 27.04 1.37 18.20
N VAL A 307 26.50 0.20 17.89
CA VAL A 307 25.67 -0.07 16.71
C VAL A 307 24.32 -0.61 17.12
N ASN A 308 23.32 -0.37 16.30
CA ASN A 308 21.98 -0.92 16.45
C ASN A 308 21.75 -1.97 15.36
N LYS A 309 20.96 -3.00 15.69
CA LYS A 309 20.44 -3.98 14.74
C LYS A 309 18.91 -3.92 14.77
N TRP A 310 18.28 -4.00 13.61
CA TRP A 310 16.86 -4.29 13.52
C TRP A 310 16.64 -5.58 12.74
N GLY A 311 16.04 -6.58 13.39
CA GLY A 311 15.70 -7.86 12.78
C GLY A 311 14.25 -8.21 13.05
N ALA A 312 13.70 -9.05 12.21
CA ALA A 312 12.27 -9.38 12.22
C ALA A 312 11.83 -10.21 13.45
N ALA A 313 12.76 -10.98 14.03
CA ALA A 313 12.47 -11.84 15.18
C ALA A 313 12.57 -11.07 16.51
N THR A 314 13.68 -10.35 16.75
CA THR A 314 13.93 -9.72 18.05
C THR A 314 13.81 -8.20 18.03
N GLY A 315 13.44 -7.61 16.89
CA GLY A 315 13.30 -6.16 16.75
C GLY A 315 14.61 -5.39 16.88
N ASN A 316 14.52 -4.21 17.52
CA ASN A 316 15.67 -3.35 17.76
C ASN A 316 16.50 -3.81 18.95
N SER A 317 17.80 -3.93 18.74
CA SER A 317 18.78 -4.16 19.80
C SER A 317 20.07 -3.43 19.49
N GLY A 318 20.86 -3.13 20.51
CA GLY A 318 22.12 -2.41 20.33
C GLY A 318 23.27 -2.98 21.14
N GLY A 319 24.48 -2.73 20.68
CA GLY A 319 25.69 -3.24 21.32
C GLY A 319 26.96 -2.61 20.75
N TYR A 320 28.10 -3.00 21.31
CA TYR A 320 29.40 -2.44 20.96
C TYR A 320 30.18 -3.37 20.03
N ILE A 321 30.82 -2.82 19.02
CA ILE A 321 31.70 -3.56 18.12
C ILE A 321 32.90 -4.10 18.93
N LYS A 322 33.18 -5.40 18.78
CA LYS A 322 34.32 -6.08 19.44
C LYS A 322 35.50 -6.35 18.51
N SER A 323 35.21 -6.68 17.24
CA SER A 323 36.25 -6.88 16.23
C SER A 323 35.71 -6.55 14.85
N THR A 324 36.53 -6.02 13.97
CA THR A 324 36.15 -5.64 12.59
C THR A 324 36.74 -6.55 11.53
N THR A 325 37.48 -7.62 11.90
CA THR A 325 38.20 -8.50 10.94
C THR A 325 38.12 -9.97 11.31
N VAL A 326 36.92 -10.43 11.72
CA VAL A 326 36.69 -11.82 12.11
C VAL A 326 36.61 -12.73 10.90
N ARG A 327 37.10 -13.95 11.04
CA ARG A 327 36.81 -15.06 10.12
C ARG A 327 35.74 -15.96 10.74
N VAL A 328 34.74 -16.28 9.97
CA VAL A 328 33.67 -17.24 10.34
C VAL A 328 34.02 -18.58 9.72
N LEU A 329 33.98 -19.64 10.53
CA LEU A 329 34.24 -21.00 10.08
C LEU A 329 32.92 -21.75 9.87
N ASP A 330 32.89 -22.73 8.98
CA ASP A 330 31.83 -23.73 8.89
C ASP A 330 32.02 -24.85 9.92
N ASP A 331 31.08 -25.79 9.98
CA ASP A 331 31.08 -26.93 10.91
C ASP A 331 32.29 -27.86 10.73
N ASN A 332 32.93 -27.82 9.55
CA ASN A 332 34.11 -28.60 9.24
C ASN A 332 35.45 -27.85 9.58
N GLY A 333 35.35 -26.64 10.10
CA GLY A 333 36.48 -25.79 10.42
C GLY A 333 37.09 -25.03 9.24
N ASN A 334 36.43 -25.02 8.08
CA ASN A 334 36.88 -24.25 6.94
C ASN A 334 36.41 -22.79 7.05
N VAL A 335 37.21 -21.87 6.50
CA VAL A 335 36.82 -20.46 6.47
C VAL A 335 35.66 -20.25 5.53
N ARG A 336 34.49 -19.97 6.13
CA ARG A 336 33.26 -19.65 5.38
C ARG A 336 33.24 -18.20 4.93
N PHE A 337 33.60 -17.25 5.83
CA PHE A 337 33.68 -15.83 5.49
C PHE A 337 34.91 -15.18 6.15
N THR A 338 35.45 -14.15 5.50
CA THR A 338 36.54 -13.32 6.03
C THR A 338 36.06 -11.89 6.25
N ASN A 339 36.81 -11.10 7.02
CA ASN A 339 36.57 -9.66 7.20
C ASN A 339 35.15 -9.30 7.72
N MET A 340 34.55 -10.21 8.48
CA MET A 340 33.28 -9.99 9.18
C MET A 340 33.49 -9.13 10.42
N THR A 341 32.41 -8.58 10.97
CA THR A 341 32.43 -7.77 12.19
C THR A 341 31.62 -8.42 13.30
N THR A 342 32.10 -8.42 14.54
CA THR A 342 31.37 -8.87 15.73
C THR A 342 30.95 -7.71 16.61
N ALA A 343 29.75 -7.82 17.20
CA ALA A 343 29.22 -6.86 18.16
C ALA A 343 28.41 -7.57 19.26
N THR A 344 28.05 -6.85 20.34
CA THR A 344 27.37 -7.42 21.51
C THR A 344 25.85 -7.20 21.50
N TYR A 345 25.26 -6.83 20.37
CA TYR A 345 23.81 -6.69 20.30
C TYR A 345 23.11 -8.06 20.33
N ASN A 346 21.89 -8.08 20.87
CA ASN A 346 21.07 -9.30 20.92
C ASN A 346 20.47 -9.64 19.55
N SER A 347 20.40 -10.94 19.21
CA SER A 347 19.77 -11.45 18.00
C SER A 347 19.21 -12.85 18.20
N GLY A 348 18.30 -13.29 17.33
CA GLY A 348 17.65 -14.57 17.34
C GLY A 348 17.45 -15.15 15.94
N ALA A 349 16.97 -16.40 15.87
CA ALA A 349 16.59 -17.02 14.60
C ALA A 349 15.53 -16.16 13.87
N GLY A 350 15.73 -15.92 12.57
CA GLY A 350 14.89 -15.01 11.78
C GLY A 350 15.39 -13.55 11.70
N ASP A 351 16.39 -13.15 12.52
CA ASP A 351 17.07 -11.85 12.38
C ASP A 351 18.10 -11.82 11.24
N SER A 352 18.46 -12.97 10.69
CA SER A 352 19.34 -13.09 9.52
C SER A 352 18.90 -12.18 8.39
N GLY A 353 19.81 -11.38 7.86
CA GLY A 353 19.51 -10.33 6.89
C GLY A 353 19.11 -8.99 7.51
N GLY A 354 18.96 -8.89 8.83
CA GLY A 354 18.59 -7.64 9.51
C GLY A 354 19.59 -6.51 9.30
N ILE A 355 19.09 -5.27 9.29
CA ILE A 355 19.92 -4.08 9.13
C ILE A 355 20.75 -3.81 10.38
N VAL A 356 22.04 -3.52 10.19
CA VAL A 356 22.92 -2.95 11.22
C VAL A 356 23.23 -1.51 10.87
N TYR A 357 23.07 -0.58 11.83
CA TYR A 357 23.22 0.85 11.61
C TYR A 357 23.78 1.59 12.82
N THR A 358 24.42 2.74 12.59
CA THR A 358 24.76 3.71 13.63
C THR A 358 23.74 4.84 13.65
N LEU A 359 23.47 5.41 14.81
CA LEU A 359 22.60 6.57 14.99
C LEU A 359 23.40 7.77 15.52
N VAL A 360 23.43 8.84 14.73
CA VAL A 360 23.94 10.16 15.18
C VAL A 360 22.74 10.94 15.71
N LYS A 361 22.61 10.99 17.05
CA LYS A 361 21.43 11.57 17.73
C LYS A 361 21.19 13.04 17.40
N SER A 362 22.27 13.84 17.27
CA SER A 362 22.16 15.28 16.99
C SER A 362 21.51 15.61 15.64
N SER A 363 21.62 14.73 14.65
CA SER A 363 21.05 14.89 13.32
C SER A 363 19.96 13.87 13.01
N ASN A 364 19.61 13.01 13.96
CA ASN A 364 18.72 11.86 13.78
C ASN A 364 19.07 10.99 12.55
N THR A 365 20.37 10.97 12.17
CA THR A 365 20.83 10.28 10.98
C THR A 365 21.26 8.85 11.32
N ARG A 366 20.72 7.88 10.56
CA ARG A 366 21.08 6.46 10.64
C ARG A 366 21.92 6.09 9.44
N TYR A 367 23.20 5.74 9.68
CA TYR A 367 24.10 5.28 8.62
C TYR A 367 24.05 3.77 8.48
N THR A 368 23.98 3.27 7.24
CA THR A 368 24.04 1.84 6.93
C THR A 368 25.41 1.27 7.25
N VAL A 369 25.49 0.33 8.20
CA VAL A 369 26.73 -0.30 8.66
C VAL A 369 26.91 -1.70 8.10
N GLY A 370 25.83 -2.52 8.04
CA GLY A 370 25.97 -3.90 7.58
C GLY A 370 24.64 -4.68 7.56
N VAL A 371 24.83 -5.96 7.27
CA VAL A 371 23.74 -6.98 7.22
C VAL A 371 24.05 -8.06 8.26
N HIS A 372 23.12 -8.30 9.17
CA HIS A 372 23.27 -9.30 10.22
C HIS A 372 23.36 -10.71 9.62
N HIS A 373 24.41 -11.43 10.00
CA HIS A 373 24.67 -12.81 9.58
C HIS A 373 24.11 -13.83 10.58
N GLY A 374 24.48 -13.67 11.85
CA GLY A 374 24.15 -14.64 12.89
C GLY A 374 24.77 -14.29 14.24
N ARG A 375 24.84 -15.27 15.13
CA ARG A 375 25.37 -15.12 16.49
C ARG A 375 26.15 -16.34 16.93
N SER A 376 26.96 -16.20 17.98
CA SER A 376 27.52 -17.33 18.72
C SER A 376 26.41 -18.11 19.45
N GLU A 377 26.59 -19.41 19.71
CA GLU A 377 25.59 -20.26 20.37
C GLU A 377 25.22 -19.74 21.77
N ASP A 378 26.20 -19.22 22.51
CA ASP A 378 26.00 -18.60 23.82
C ASP A 378 25.34 -17.22 23.79
N GLY A 379 25.10 -16.68 22.58
CA GLY A 379 24.50 -15.37 22.37
C GLY A 379 25.34 -14.18 22.75
N GLN A 380 26.62 -14.37 23.12
CA GLN A 380 27.51 -13.29 23.58
C GLN A 380 27.95 -12.33 22.46
N LEU A 381 28.06 -12.85 21.23
CA LEU A 381 28.49 -12.10 20.06
C LEU A 381 27.56 -12.32 18.88
N ALA A 382 27.10 -11.24 18.30
CA ALA A 382 26.48 -11.20 16.98
C ALA A 382 27.52 -10.90 15.91
N ILE A 383 27.28 -11.36 14.69
CA ILE A 383 28.17 -11.25 13.55
C ILE A 383 27.43 -10.62 12.38
N TYR A 384 28.07 -9.71 11.66
CA TYR A 384 27.49 -9.08 10.50
C TYR A 384 28.50 -8.83 9.36
N SER A 385 27.98 -8.81 8.12
CA SER A 385 28.71 -8.39 6.92
C SER A 385 28.72 -6.87 6.81
N LYS A 386 29.88 -6.26 6.54
CA LYS A 386 29.99 -4.81 6.34
C LYS A 386 29.24 -4.37 5.09
N ALA A 387 28.54 -3.23 5.15
CA ALA A 387 27.72 -2.74 4.04
C ALA A 387 28.50 -2.58 2.73
N ASP A 388 29.71 -2.03 2.76
CA ASP A 388 30.53 -1.86 1.55
C ASP A 388 30.93 -3.19 0.92
N ASN A 389 31.25 -4.20 1.74
CA ASN A 389 31.54 -5.56 1.26
C ASN A 389 30.30 -6.17 0.60
N VAL A 390 29.13 -6.02 1.22
CA VAL A 390 27.82 -6.48 0.71
C VAL A 390 27.55 -5.84 -0.65
N LEU A 391 27.61 -4.52 -0.74
CA LEU A 391 27.34 -3.77 -1.97
C LEU A 391 28.30 -4.16 -3.10
N ASN A 392 29.58 -4.36 -2.80
CA ASN A 392 30.58 -4.78 -3.79
C ASN A 392 30.38 -6.22 -4.23
N THR A 393 30.12 -7.15 -3.30
CA THR A 393 29.85 -8.57 -3.60
C THR A 393 28.63 -8.72 -4.51
N LEU A 394 27.57 -7.94 -4.25
CA LEU A 394 26.33 -8.00 -5.02
C LEU A 394 26.37 -7.13 -6.30
N GLY A 395 27.32 -6.21 -6.45
CA GLY A 395 27.37 -5.27 -7.60
C GLY A 395 26.23 -4.24 -7.57
N VAL A 396 25.80 -3.86 -6.38
CA VAL A 396 24.68 -2.92 -6.16
C VAL A 396 25.15 -1.67 -5.42
N GLU A 397 24.32 -0.63 -5.42
CA GLU A 397 24.55 0.61 -4.68
C GLU A 397 23.31 1.00 -3.88
N ARG A 398 23.52 1.77 -2.81
CA ARG A 398 22.42 2.39 -2.03
C ARG A 398 21.74 3.49 -2.86
N TYR A 399 20.44 3.70 -2.66
CA TYR A 399 19.69 4.81 -3.31
C TYR A 399 18.57 5.33 -2.42
#